data_fa570d69fa4b29fcb97a4aee149341d3
#
_entry.id   fa570d69fa4b29fcb97a4aee149341d3
#
_cell.length_a   1.000
_cell.length_b   1.000
_cell.length_c   1.000
_cell.angle_alpha   90.00
_cell.angle_beta   90.00
_cell.angle_gamma   90.00
#
_symmetry.space_group_name_H-M   'P 1'
#
loop_
_entity.id
_entity.type
_entity.pdbx_description
1 polymer ?
#
loop_
_entity_poly.entity_id
_entity_poly.type
_entity_poly.pdbx_seq_one_letter_code
_entity_poly.pdbx_strand_id
1 'polypeptide(L)' 'MKRKDGKEDLIIPRDPESESFVKGLIARGQAVRVAQGESLPPGATHEIVGETQEGLPILRRRRFA' A
#
# COMPACT_ATOMS: atom_id res chain seq x y z
N MET A 1 21.08 0.89 -12.00
CA MET A 1 20.64 0.80 -11.80
C MET A 1 20.01 0.25 -11.41
N LYS A 2 19.48 0.01 -11.18
CA LYS A 2 18.90 -0.41 -10.90
C LYS A 2 17.98 -0.57 -10.44
N ARG A 3 17.21 -0.94 -10.49
CA ARG A 3 16.28 -1.01 -10.26
C ARG A 3 15.76 -1.51 -9.43
N LYS A 4 15.23 -1.56 -9.01
CA LYS A 4 14.70 -1.96 -8.15
C LYS A 4 13.49 -2.43 -7.99
N ASP A 5 12.86 -2.94 -7.91
CA ASP A 5 11.91 -3.66 -8.11
C ASP A 5 10.85 -3.68 -7.07
N GLY A 6 10.61 -4.60 -6.27
CA GLY A 6 9.55 -4.67 -5.31
C GLY A 6 9.53 -3.50 -4.37
N LYS A 7 10.66 -2.93 -4.13
CA LYS A 7 10.74 -1.81 -3.23
C LYS A 7 10.04 -0.58 -3.74
N GLU A 8 10.01 -0.45 -5.05
CA GLU A 8 9.39 0.71 -5.63
C GLU A 8 7.89 0.67 -5.54
N ASP A 9 7.35 -0.48 -5.19
CA ASP A 9 5.91 -0.60 -5.06
C ASP A 9 5.42 -0.27 -3.65
N LEU A 10 6.31 0.01 -2.74
CA LEU A 10 5.92 0.36 -1.38
C LEU A 10 5.63 1.84 -1.28
N ILE A 11 4.56 2.16 -0.58
CA ILE A 11 4.19 3.53 -0.30
C ILE A 11 4.26 3.72 1.20
N ILE A 12 5.25 4.49 1.64
CA ILE A 12 5.46 4.75 3.05
C ILE A 12 5.05 6.19 3.33
N PRO A 13 4.02 6.41 4.15
CA PRO A 13 3.59 7.78 4.41
C PRO A 13 4.59 8.50 5.29
N ARG A 14 5.31 9.44 4.70
CA ARG A 14 6.35 10.18 5.39
C ARG A 14 6.04 11.65 5.54
N ASP A 15 5.15 12.17 4.72
CA ASP A 15 4.82 13.58 4.74
C ASP A 15 3.32 13.70 4.51
N PRO A 16 2.78 14.93 4.68
CA PRO A 16 1.33 15.09 4.58
C PRO A 16 0.74 14.64 3.25
N GLU A 17 1.48 14.80 2.17
CA GLU A 17 0.96 14.40 0.87
C GLU A 17 0.82 12.89 0.77
N SER A 18 1.85 12.16 1.18
CA SER A 18 1.77 10.71 1.10
C SER A 18 0.77 10.18 2.11
N GLU A 19 0.62 10.82 3.26
CA GLU A 19 -0.41 10.41 4.22
C GLU A 19 -1.80 10.57 3.63
N SER A 20 -2.05 11.70 2.98
CA SER A 20 -3.35 11.92 2.37
C SER A 20 -3.61 10.90 1.27
N PHE A 21 -2.61 10.59 0.48
CA PHE A 21 -2.74 9.62 -0.58
C PHE A 21 -3.11 8.25 -0.01
N VAL A 22 -2.40 7.82 1.03
CA VAL A 22 -2.64 6.53 1.65
C VAL A 22 -4.05 6.49 2.26
N LYS A 23 -4.42 7.54 2.99
CA LYS A 23 -5.74 7.57 3.60
C LYS A 23 -6.84 7.56 2.55
N GLY A 24 -6.60 8.24 1.43
CA GLY A 24 -7.57 8.25 0.34
C GLY A 24 -7.78 6.87 -0.25
N LEU A 25 -6.70 6.12 -0.43
CA LEU A 25 -6.81 4.77 -0.96
C LEU A 25 -7.60 3.87 -0.02
N ILE A 26 -7.35 4.00 1.28
CA ILE A 26 -8.06 3.19 2.25
C ILE A 26 -9.54 3.58 2.30
N ALA A 27 -9.80 4.88 2.26
CA ALA A 27 -11.18 5.35 2.34
C ALA A 27 -12.00 4.90 1.14
N ARG A 28 -11.36 4.76 -0.01
CA ARG A 28 -12.05 4.32 -1.21
C ARG A 28 -12.11 2.80 -1.34
N GLY A 29 -11.52 2.08 -0.40
CA GLY A 29 -11.53 0.64 -0.46
C GLY A 29 -10.51 0.06 -1.43
N GLN A 30 -9.59 0.86 -1.89
CA GLN A 30 -8.56 0.40 -2.81
C GLN A 30 -7.34 -0.18 -2.10
N ALA A 31 -7.16 0.14 -0.83
CA ALA A 31 -6.08 -0.42 -0.03
C ALA A 31 -6.72 -1.20 1.11
N VAL A 32 -6.40 -2.47 1.20
CA VAL A 32 -7.01 -3.33 2.20
C VAL A 32 -5.93 -4.23 2.81
N ARG A 33 -6.22 -4.73 3.98
CA ARG A 33 -5.34 -5.68 4.65
C ARG A 33 -5.83 -7.07 4.33
N VAL A 34 -4.94 -7.92 3.81
CA VAL A 34 -5.29 -9.30 3.51
C VAL A 34 -4.29 -10.19 4.21
N ALA A 35 -4.69 -11.42 4.41
CA ALA A 35 -3.80 -12.40 5.02
C ALA A 35 -2.69 -12.74 4.04
N GLN A 36 -1.57 -13.16 4.60
CA GLN A 36 -0.44 -13.52 3.78
C GLN A 36 -0.83 -14.63 2.81
N GLY A 37 -0.52 -14.44 1.56
CA GLY A 37 -0.83 -15.44 0.55
C GLY A 37 -2.20 -15.31 -0.07
N GLU A 38 -3.01 -14.40 0.42
CA GLU A 38 -4.34 -14.21 -0.15
C GLU A 38 -4.33 -13.16 -1.23
N SER A 39 -5.30 -13.28 -2.13
CA SER A 39 -5.46 -12.31 -3.19
C SER A 39 -6.23 -11.11 -2.70
N LEU A 40 -6.01 -9.98 -3.35
CA LEU A 40 -6.78 -8.79 -3.05
C LEU A 40 -8.21 -8.96 -3.54
N PRO A 41 -9.18 -8.41 -2.82
CA PRO A 41 -10.56 -8.43 -3.29
C PRO A 41 -10.72 -7.56 -4.53
N PRO A 42 -11.81 -7.76 -5.27
CA PRO A 42 -12.07 -6.94 -6.45
C PRO A 42 -12.10 -5.45 -6.09
N GLY A 43 -11.48 -4.66 -6.93
CA GLY A 43 -11.45 -3.22 -6.71
C GLY A 43 -10.27 -2.74 -5.91
N ALA A 44 -9.59 -3.63 -5.21
CA ALA A 44 -8.43 -3.25 -4.42
C ALA A 44 -7.19 -3.30 -5.31
N THR A 45 -6.35 -2.29 -5.15
CA THR A 45 -5.12 -2.20 -5.93
C THR A 45 -3.89 -2.21 -5.04
N HIS A 46 -4.08 -2.04 -3.74
CA HIS A 46 -2.98 -1.95 -2.80
C HIS A 46 -3.24 -2.84 -1.61
N GLU A 47 -2.15 -3.26 -0.99
CA GLU A 47 -2.21 -4.12 0.18
C GLU A 47 -1.55 -3.40 1.35
N ILE A 48 -2.16 -3.47 2.52
CA ILE A 48 -1.56 -2.90 3.72
C ILE A 48 -0.59 -3.93 4.26
N VAL A 49 0.70 -3.62 4.22
CA VAL A 49 1.73 -4.60 4.59
C VAL A 49 2.39 -4.31 5.92
N GLY A 50 2.13 -3.15 6.49
CA GLY A 50 2.75 -2.82 7.77
C GLY A 50 2.33 -1.45 8.23
N GLU A 51 3.04 -0.94 9.22
CA GLU A 51 2.75 0.38 9.77
C GLU A 51 4.03 1.07 10.13
N THR A 52 4.02 2.40 10.05
CA THR A 52 5.16 3.18 10.48
C THR A 52 5.19 3.24 11.99
N GLN A 53 6.25 3.85 12.53
CA GLN A 53 6.33 4.05 13.96
C GLN A 53 5.19 4.88 14.50
N GLU A 54 4.62 5.72 13.66
CA GLU A 54 3.52 6.58 14.05
C GLU A 54 2.17 5.90 13.89
N GLY A 55 2.16 4.67 13.44
CA GLY A 55 0.92 3.95 13.28
C GLY A 55 0.24 4.15 11.94
N LEU A 56 0.93 4.76 10.99
CA LEU A 56 0.37 4.98 9.66
C LEU A 56 0.59 3.75 8.80
N PRO A 57 -0.39 3.37 8.00
CA PRO A 57 -0.27 2.15 7.22
C PRO A 57 0.74 2.30 6.08
N ILE A 58 1.49 1.24 5.86
CA ILE A 58 2.41 1.15 4.74
C ILE A 58 1.74 0.27 3.69
N LEU A 59 1.65 0.78 2.47
CA LEU A 59 0.95 0.09 1.41
C LEU A 59 1.91 -0.49 0.41
N ARG A 60 1.47 -1.55 -0.25
CA ARG A 60 2.22 -2.15 -1.32
C ARG A 60 1.30 -2.24 -2.53
N ARG A 61 1.76 -1.69 -3.63
CA ARG A 61 0.98 -1.75 -4.86
C ARG A 61 1.05 -3.16 -5.42
N ARG A 62 -0.10 -3.71 -5.75
CA ARG A 62 -0.17 -5.03 -6.34
C ARG A 62 -0.35 -4.88 -7.83
N ARG A 63 0.37 -5.68 -8.56
CA ARG A 63 0.27 -5.67 -10.01
C ARG A 63 -0.49 -6.89 -10.46
N PHE A 64 -1.35 -6.66 -11.40
CA PHE A 64 -2.07 -7.77 -12.00
C PHE A 64 -1.48 -7.96 -13.37
N ALA A 65 -0.57 -8.84 -13.48
CA ALA A 65 0.16 -9.02 -14.73
C ALA A 65 -0.67 -9.75 -15.73
#